data_5f4d37d92d930d53be22edc2115371da
#
_entry.id   5f4d37d92d930d53be22edc2115371da
#
_cell.length_a   1.000
_cell.length_b   1.000
_cell.length_c   1.000
_cell.angle_alpha   90.00
_cell.angle_beta   90.00
_cell.angle_gamma   90.00
#
_symmetry.space_group_name_H-M   'P 1'
#
loop_
_entity.id
_entity.type
_entity.pdbx_description
1 polymer ?
#
loop_
_entity_poly.entity_id
_entity_poly.type
_entity_poly.pdbx_seq_one_letter_code
_entity_poly.pdbx_strand_id
1 'polypeptide(L)'
;AYIAMHTSPLHLPGTGDAGGMNVYLDRLATTMAGRGVDVTVFTRRVDADIPQVVEVTPGYRVAHIEAGPVSPLPIGDLMPLAKPFADAVAAWVDERNDRFDLVHSHYWLSGRTGVRLADRYGIPLANSFHTLGKVKDATRSTLEKRSAPERLLTEEEVIARSSCVIASTPFEFDDLLEHYAASPERLCVSPPGVDHDVFSPGDRTAARQRLGLGDDRIVLYAGRIQHHKGTHVALEALARLVDAEQAGQQPTVLHIVGGASGSDGDRELAHCMDIVERRGLHDRVRFFAPVRHDRLADHYRAAHVVVVPSRSESFGLVAAEAQACGIPVVASNIGGLPYVVNASESGLLVDDQDPAAFAAAIRAILDHPGFSQRLSDGAIAFSQRFSWQATATRMLELYEGITA
;
A
#
# COMPACT_ATOMS: atom_id res chain seq x y z
N ALA A 1 15.68 1.66 15.11
CA ALA A 1 14.73 2.79 15.06
C ALA A 1 14.03 2.82 13.69
N TYR A 2 12.69 2.79 13.67
CA TYR A 2 11.90 3.02 12.45
C TYR A 2 11.37 4.45 12.46
N ILE A 3 11.45 5.14 11.31
CA ILE A 3 11.01 6.52 11.19
C ILE A 3 9.84 6.60 10.22
N ALA A 4 8.67 7.03 10.72
CA ALA A 4 7.42 7.18 9.95
C ALA A 4 6.76 8.53 10.29
N MET A 5 7.43 9.63 9.92
CA MET A 5 7.11 10.97 10.37
C MET A 5 5.66 11.39 10.10
N HIS A 6 5.14 11.14 8.90
CA HIS A 6 3.88 11.74 8.42
C HIS A 6 2.62 10.96 8.77
N THR A 7 2.75 9.67 9.17
CA THR A 7 1.59 8.82 9.49
C THR A 7 1.98 7.71 10.46
N SER A 8 1.17 7.48 11.48
CA SER A 8 1.39 6.43 12.47
C SER A 8 1.03 5.05 11.90
N PRO A 9 1.81 3.99 12.17
CA PRO A 9 1.43 2.62 11.81
C PRO A 9 0.11 2.16 12.44
N LEU A 10 -0.34 2.83 13.51
CA LEU A 10 -1.58 2.52 14.22
C LEU A 10 -2.84 3.13 13.60
N HIS A 11 -2.68 3.99 12.58
CA HIS A 11 -3.83 4.56 11.87
C HIS A 11 -4.50 3.50 10.98
N LEU A 12 -5.84 3.56 10.93
CA LEU A 12 -6.62 2.68 10.05
C LEU A 12 -6.28 2.94 8.58
N PRO A 13 -5.80 1.94 7.82
CA PRO A 13 -5.53 2.10 6.39
C PRO A 13 -6.77 2.56 5.62
N GLY A 14 -6.56 3.49 4.67
CA GLY A 14 -7.64 4.10 3.89
C GLY A 14 -8.23 5.37 4.51
N THR A 15 -7.74 5.81 5.67
CA THR A 15 -8.11 7.09 6.31
C THR A 15 -6.95 8.09 6.20
N GLY A 16 -7.23 9.34 5.89
CA GLY A 16 -6.20 10.37 5.71
C GLY A 16 -5.09 9.90 4.77
N ASP A 17 -3.84 10.01 5.20
CA ASP A 17 -2.68 9.53 4.45
C ASP A 17 -2.28 8.08 4.77
N ALA A 18 -3.00 7.39 5.65
CA ALA A 18 -2.74 6.01 6.01
C ALA A 18 -3.10 5.05 4.87
N GLY A 19 -2.20 4.12 4.57
CA GLY A 19 -2.36 3.16 3.46
C GLY A 19 -1.44 1.96 3.61
N GLY A 20 -0.97 1.41 2.49
CA GLY A 20 -0.10 0.22 2.47
C GLY A 20 1.18 0.37 3.28
N MET A 21 1.76 1.58 3.37
CA MET A 21 2.95 1.82 4.20
C MET A 21 2.67 1.59 5.69
N ASN A 22 1.49 1.98 6.20
CA ASN A 22 1.12 1.77 7.60
C ASN A 22 0.99 0.28 7.91
N VAL A 23 0.36 -0.47 7.00
CA VAL A 23 0.27 -1.95 7.08
C VAL A 23 1.67 -2.57 7.09
N TYR A 24 2.53 -2.14 6.16
CA TYR A 24 3.90 -2.61 6.06
C TYR A 24 4.68 -2.40 7.37
N LEU A 25 4.64 -1.17 7.91
CA LEU A 25 5.31 -0.82 9.14
C LEU A 25 4.84 -1.64 10.33
N ASP A 26 3.52 -1.71 10.54
CA ASP A 26 2.93 -2.43 11.67
C ASP A 26 3.27 -3.92 11.62
N ARG A 27 3.09 -4.55 10.45
CA ARG A 27 3.33 -5.97 10.27
C ARG A 27 4.81 -6.34 10.33
N LEU A 28 5.68 -5.54 9.71
CA LEU A 28 7.12 -5.77 9.80
C LEU A 28 7.60 -5.60 11.24
N ALA A 29 7.24 -4.51 11.93
CA ALA A 29 7.65 -4.26 13.31
C ALA A 29 7.16 -5.37 14.25
N THR A 30 5.89 -5.80 14.12
CA THR A 30 5.33 -6.92 14.89
C THR A 30 6.11 -8.21 14.65
N THR A 31 6.41 -8.52 13.38
CA THR A 31 7.11 -9.76 13.03
C THR A 31 8.58 -9.74 13.49
N MET A 32 9.24 -8.58 13.40
CA MET A 32 10.62 -8.38 13.90
C MET A 32 10.67 -8.51 15.42
N ALA A 33 9.72 -7.93 16.14
CA ALA A 33 9.62 -8.08 17.59
C ALA A 33 9.43 -9.54 18.01
N GLY A 34 8.61 -10.29 17.29
CA GLY A 34 8.43 -11.73 17.49
C GLY A 34 9.70 -12.57 17.25
N ARG A 35 10.75 -11.97 16.65
CA ARG A 35 12.08 -12.56 16.43
C ARG A 35 13.17 -12.03 17.38
N GLY A 36 12.75 -11.26 18.40
CA GLY A 36 13.67 -10.73 19.42
C GLY A 36 14.37 -9.43 19.02
N VAL A 37 13.86 -8.69 18.02
CA VAL A 37 14.35 -7.36 17.66
C VAL A 37 13.52 -6.31 18.38
N ASP A 38 14.14 -5.43 19.13
CA ASP A 38 13.46 -4.29 19.73
C ASP A 38 13.24 -3.19 18.68
N VAL A 39 11.97 -2.92 18.35
CA VAL A 39 11.57 -1.93 17.35
C VAL A 39 10.85 -0.75 18.01
N THR A 40 11.39 0.44 17.83
CA THR A 40 10.67 1.69 18.15
C THR A 40 10.35 2.41 16.85
N VAL A 41 9.05 2.60 16.59
CA VAL A 41 8.57 3.44 15.48
C VAL A 41 8.35 4.85 15.99
N PHE A 42 9.07 5.81 15.42
CA PHE A 42 8.91 7.24 15.70
C PHE A 42 7.99 7.89 14.67
N THR A 43 6.91 8.50 15.14
CA THR A 43 5.94 9.22 14.31
C THR A 43 5.60 10.57 14.93
N ARG A 44 5.16 11.52 14.12
CA ARG A 44 4.76 12.84 14.64
C ARG A 44 3.45 12.74 15.43
N ARG A 45 3.40 13.36 16.61
CA ARG A 45 2.18 13.47 17.40
C ARG A 45 1.20 14.43 16.73
N VAL A 46 0.01 13.94 16.40
CA VAL A 46 -1.03 14.68 15.65
C VAL A 46 -2.31 14.90 16.46
N ASP A 47 -2.37 14.37 17.67
CA ASP A 47 -3.51 14.46 18.57
C ASP A 47 -3.00 14.44 20.02
N ALA A 48 -3.49 15.35 20.82
CA ALA A 48 -3.10 15.47 22.23
C ALA A 48 -3.61 14.30 23.10
N ASP A 49 -4.70 13.66 22.67
CA ASP A 49 -5.30 12.54 23.40
C ASP A 49 -4.56 11.21 23.15
N ILE A 50 -3.72 11.14 22.12
CA ILE A 50 -2.91 9.93 21.86
C ILE A 50 -1.75 9.87 22.87
N PRO A 51 -1.54 8.71 23.54
CA PRO A 51 -0.39 8.50 24.42
C PRO A 51 0.95 8.78 23.72
N GLN A 52 1.90 9.36 24.45
CA GLN A 52 3.25 9.59 23.87
C GLN A 52 3.93 8.29 23.42
N VAL A 53 3.71 7.20 24.13
CA VAL A 53 4.23 5.88 23.79
C VAL A 53 3.09 4.86 23.87
N VAL A 54 2.99 4.03 22.84
CA VAL A 54 2.08 2.87 22.78
C VAL A 54 2.92 1.62 22.63
N GLU A 55 2.90 0.74 23.62
CA GLU A 55 3.42 -0.62 23.49
C GLU A 55 2.42 -1.46 22.70
N VAL A 56 2.78 -1.87 21.50
CA VAL A 56 1.91 -2.63 20.60
C VAL A 56 1.96 -4.12 20.93
N THR A 57 3.19 -4.63 21.02
CA THR A 57 3.51 -5.98 21.50
C THR A 57 4.86 -5.92 22.23
N PRO A 58 5.23 -6.93 23.03
CA PRO A 58 6.57 -7.01 23.60
C PRO A 58 7.64 -6.85 22.53
N GLY A 59 8.55 -5.86 22.68
CA GLY A 59 9.59 -5.54 21.71
C GLY A 59 9.16 -4.63 20.55
N TYR A 60 7.90 -4.21 20.47
CA TYR A 60 7.44 -3.22 19.49
C TYR A 60 6.65 -2.09 20.16
N ARG A 61 7.13 -0.88 20.03
CA ARG A 61 6.46 0.33 20.53
C ARG A 61 6.41 1.44 19.47
N VAL A 62 5.39 2.30 19.59
CA VAL A 62 5.24 3.52 18.78
C VAL A 62 5.41 4.74 19.68
N ALA A 63 6.37 5.59 19.37
CA ALA A 63 6.63 6.85 20.05
C ALA A 63 6.08 8.01 19.23
N HIS A 64 5.11 8.75 19.79
CA HIS A 64 4.50 9.93 19.20
C HIS A 64 5.26 11.17 19.63
N ILE A 65 6.05 11.73 18.73
CA ILE A 65 6.99 12.83 18.99
C ILE A 65 6.37 14.17 18.59
N GLU A 66 6.44 15.13 19.46
CA GLU A 66 5.96 16.49 19.20
C GLU A 66 6.96 17.25 18.32
N ALA A 67 6.50 17.67 17.14
CA ALA A 67 7.23 18.53 16.21
C ALA A 67 6.23 19.39 15.43
N GLY A 68 6.23 20.67 15.71
CA GLY A 68 5.21 21.61 15.22
C GLY A 68 3.85 21.43 15.91
N PRO A 69 2.74 21.84 15.27
CA PRO A 69 1.41 21.74 15.85
C PRO A 69 1.00 20.28 16.13
N VAL A 70 0.35 20.04 17.27
CA VAL A 70 -0.24 18.74 17.62
C VAL A 70 -1.60 18.62 16.93
N SER A 71 -1.55 18.51 15.59
CA SER A 71 -2.71 18.36 14.70
C SER A 71 -2.28 17.73 13.37
N PRO A 72 -3.20 17.11 12.60
CA PRO A 72 -2.91 16.66 11.24
C PRO A 72 -2.48 17.85 10.36
N LEU A 73 -1.49 17.63 9.51
CA LEU A 73 -1.02 18.59 8.51
C LEU A 73 -0.95 17.91 7.15
N PRO A 74 -1.20 18.66 6.05
CA PRO A 74 -0.96 18.16 4.71
C PRO A 74 0.51 17.73 4.53
N ILE A 75 0.76 16.66 3.76
CA ILE A 75 2.13 16.16 3.53
C ILE A 75 3.06 17.27 2.98
N GLY A 76 2.53 18.17 2.13
CA GLY A 76 3.30 19.29 1.58
C GLY A 76 3.84 20.28 2.61
N ASP A 77 3.22 20.35 3.80
CA ASP A 77 3.59 21.28 4.87
C ASP A 77 4.54 20.64 5.91
N LEU A 78 4.88 19.36 5.75
CA LEU A 78 5.66 18.62 6.75
C LEU A 78 7.17 18.77 6.58
N MET A 79 7.67 19.15 5.39
CA MET A 79 9.11 19.21 5.14
C MET A 79 9.86 20.18 6.08
N PRO A 80 9.35 21.37 6.40
CA PRO A 80 9.99 22.25 7.39
C PRO A 80 10.11 21.63 8.79
N LEU A 81 9.26 20.65 9.10
CA LEU A 81 9.26 19.95 10.38
C LEU A 81 10.20 18.74 10.45
N ALA A 82 10.82 18.33 9.32
CA ALA A 82 11.71 17.16 9.32
C ALA A 82 12.92 17.34 10.24
N LYS A 83 13.53 18.54 10.27
CA LYS A 83 14.64 18.83 11.20
C LYS A 83 14.15 18.92 12.66
N PRO A 84 13.14 19.73 13.02
CA PRO A 84 12.59 19.73 14.37
C PRO A 84 12.18 18.33 14.87
N PHE A 85 11.60 17.51 14.00
CA PHE A 85 11.23 16.14 14.34
C PHE A 85 12.47 15.27 14.61
N ALA A 86 13.53 15.35 13.80
CA ALA A 86 14.79 14.64 14.06
C ALA A 86 15.42 15.07 15.38
N ASP A 87 15.44 16.37 15.67
CA ASP A 87 16.00 16.91 16.92
C ASP A 87 15.18 16.41 18.14
N ALA A 88 13.85 16.40 18.04
CA ALA A 88 12.97 15.89 19.09
C ALA A 88 13.08 14.36 19.29
N VAL A 89 13.21 13.58 18.22
CA VAL A 89 13.52 12.13 18.31
C VAL A 89 14.85 11.92 19.03
N ALA A 90 15.88 12.69 18.66
CA ALA A 90 17.18 12.59 19.32
C ALA A 90 17.12 12.91 20.81
N ALA A 91 16.41 13.98 21.19
CA ALA A 91 16.20 14.32 22.59
C ALA A 91 15.48 13.18 23.35
N TRP A 92 14.43 12.62 22.75
CA TRP A 92 13.69 11.50 23.32
C TRP A 92 14.57 10.27 23.57
N VAL A 93 15.46 9.95 22.61
CA VAL A 93 16.44 8.84 22.70
C VAL A 93 17.49 9.11 23.79
N ASP A 94 18.07 10.29 23.80
CA ASP A 94 19.12 10.69 24.76
C ASP A 94 18.57 10.71 26.20
N GLU A 95 17.36 11.25 26.44
CA GLU A 95 16.71 11.29 27.76
C GLU A 95 16.45 9.88 28.35
N ARG A 96 16.17 8.88 27.49
CA ARG A 96 15.92 7.51 27.90
C ARG A 96 17.14 6.62 27.91
N ASN A 97 18.27 7.18 27.46
CA ASN A 97 19.51 6.44 27.26
C ASN A 97 19.31 5.19 26.36
N ASP A 98 18.35 5.30 25.39
CA ASP A 98 18.08 4.27 24.40
C ASP A 98 19.23 4.20 23.38
N ARG A 99 19.43 3.01 22.81
CA ARG A 99 20.42 2.80 21.76
C ARG A 99 19.79 2.03 20.61
N PHE A 100 20.20 2.37 19.39
CA PHE A 100 19.76 1.70 18.18
C PHE A 100 20.97 1.29 17.36
N ASP A 101 20.92 0.11 16.76
CA ASP A 101 21.99 -0.41 15.88
C ASP A 101 21.86 0.18 14.47
N LEU A 102 20.62 0.57 14.06
CA LEU A 102 20.35 1.18 12.76
C LEU A 102 19.10 2.07 12.78
N VAL A 103 18.99 2.90 11.76
CA VAL A 103 17.77 3.63 11.41
C VAL A 103 17.17 3.04 10.14
N HIS A 104 15.85 2.71 10.15
CA HIS A 104 15.12 2.40 8.94
C HIS A 104 14.01 3.45 8.73
N SER A 105 14.17 4.29 7.74
CA SER A 105 13.21 5.34 7.42
C SER A 105 12.24 4.91 6.32
N HIS A 106 10.99 5.37 6.44
CA HIS A 106 9.91 5.01 5.52
C HIS A 106 9.33 6.26 4.88
N TYR A 107 9.43 6.35 3.56
CA TYR A 107 9.05 7.50 2.77
C TYR A 107 10.11 8.62 2.77
N TRP A 108 10.09 9.51 1.77
CA TRP A 108 11.09 10.54 1.57
C TRP A 108 11.22 11.55 2.73
N LEU A 109 10.08 11.96 3.35
CA LEU A 109 10.09 12.85 4.53
C LEU A 109 10.82 12.23 5.72
N SER A 110 10.54 10.96 5.98
CA SER A 110 11.20 10.20 7.03
C SER A 110 12.66 9.91 6.68
N GLY A 111 12.96 9.75 5.38
CA GLY A 111 14.34 9.62 4.88
C GLY A 111 15.19 10.82 5.26
N ARG A 112 14.67 12.04 5.11
CA ARG A 112 15.35 13.28 5.53
C ARG A 112 15.65 13.31 7.03
N THR A 113 14.72 12.81 7.85
CA THR A 113 14.91 12.64 9.29
C THR A 113 15.93 11.54 9.58
N GLY A 114 15.82 10.41 8.87
CA GLY A 114 16.70 9.24 9.04
C GLY A 114 18.16 9.57 8.77
N VAL A 115 18.47 10.34 7.73
CA VAL A 115 19.84 10.82 7.44
C VAL A 115 20.43 11.55 8.64
N ARG A 116 19.67 12.48 9.25
CA ARG A 116 20.13 13.26 10.41
C ARG A 116 20.40 12.41 11.65
N LEU A 117 19.52 11.44 11.91
CA LEU A 117 19.68 10.54 13.06
C LEU A 117 20.84 9.58 12.86
N ALA A 118 20.98 9.01 11.66
CA ALA A 118 22.11 8.16 11.32
C ALA A 118 23.46 8.89 11.48
N ASP A 119 23.57 10.13 11.00
CA ASP A 119 24.75 10.97 11.17
C ASP A 119 25.03 11.28 12.65
N ARG A 120 23.99 11.61 13.43
CA ARG A 120 24.15 11.96 14.84
C ARG A 120 24.70 10.81 15.67
N TYR A 121 24.19 9.60 15.43
CA TYR A 121 24.55 8.42 16.22
C TYR A 121 25.65 7.56 15.58
N GLY A 122 26.11 7.88 14.36
CA GLY A 122 27.11 7.11 13.65
C GLY A 122 26.67 5.69 13.32
N ILE A 123 25.39 5.49 13.02
CA ILE A 123 24.77 4.19 12.72
C ILE A 123 24.24 4.14 11.28
N PRO A 124 24.13 2.94 10.65
CA PRO A 124 23.66 2.83 9.28
C PRO A 124 22.22 3.25 9.10
N LEU A 125 21.89 3.73 7.87
CA LEU A 125 20.57 4.07 7.42
C LEU A 125 20.09 3.07 6.37
N ALA A 126 18.95 2.41 6.63
CA ALA A 126 18.13 1.78 5.63
C ALA A 126 16.96 2.70 5.26
N ASN A 127 16.51 2.70 4.00
CA ASN A 127 15.33 3.47 3.58
C ASN A 127 14.43 2.69 2.63
N SER A 128 13.11 2.68 2.89
CA SER A 128 12.06 2.21 1.98
C SER A 128 11.20 3.39 1.54
N PHE A 129 11.15 3.68 0.24
CA PHE A 129 10.41 4.86 -0.25
C PHE A 129 8.90 4.66 -0.29
N HIS A 130 8.41 3.46 -0.53
CA HIS A 130 7.00 3.09 -0.76
C HIS A 130 6.35 3.77 -1.98
N THR A 131 6.85 4.92 -2.40
CA THR A 131 6.55 5.59 -3.66
C THR A 131 7.70 6.52 -4.03
N LEU A 132 8.07 6.54 -5.29
CA LEU A 132 9.13 7.37 -5.85
C LEU A 132 8.54 8.51 -6.69
N GLY A 133 9.01 9.73 -6.46
CA GLY A 133 8.49 10.93 -7.11
C GLY A 133 8.70 10.92 -8.62
N LYS A 134 9.91 10.58 -9.10
CA LYS A 134 10.21 10.51 -10.54
C LYS A 134 9.41 9.42 -11.26
N VAL A 135 9.21 8.27 -10.63
CA VAL A 135 8.39 7.17 -11.16
C VAL A 135 6.92 7.59 -11.25
N LYS A 136 6.39 8.23 -10.20
CA LYS A 136 5.05 8.78 -10.21
C LYS A 136 4.88 9.85 -11.32
N ASP A 137 5.89 10.70 -11.52
CA ASP A 137 5.85 11.72 -12.56
C ASP A 137 5.92 11.14 -13.96
N ALA A 138 6.64 10.03 -14.18
CA ALA A 138 6.71 9.33 -15.46
C ALA A 138 5.37 8.69 -15.87
N THR A 139 4.58 8.22 -14.89
CA THR A 139 3.29 7.54 -15.14
C THR A 139 2.07 8.43 -14.90
N ARG A 140 2.27 9.72 -14.53
CA ARG A 140 1.18 10.63 -14.18
C ARG A 140 0.28 10.93 -15.38
N SER A 141 -1.00 11.15 -15.11
CA SER A 141 -1.93 11.74 -16.07
C SER A 141 -1.74 13.27 -16.17
N THR A 142 -2.33 13.89 -17.21
CA THR A 142 -2.35 15.34 -17.35
C THR A 142 -3.10 16.06 -16.21
N LEU A 143 -3.95 15.35 -15.50
CA LEU A 143 -4.75 15.88 -14.38
C LEU A 143 -3.98 15.90 -13.05
N GLU A 144 -2.88 15.16 -12.96
CA GLU A 144 -2.08 15.07 -11.75
C GLU A 144 -0.95 16.11 -11.74
N LYS A 145 -0.66 16.66 -10.55
CA LYS A 145 0.47 17.57 -10.35
C LYS A 145 1.78 16.78 -10.36
N ARG A 146 2.84 17.41 -10.83
CA ARG A 146 4.21 16.89 -10.69
C ARG A 146 4.62 16.87 -9.23
N SER A 147 5.55 15.98 -8.91
CA SER A 147 6.22 15.95 -7.63
C SER A 147 6.97 17.28 -7.39
N ALA A 148 6.91 17.78 -6.15
CA ALA A 148 7.62 19.01 -5.80
C ALA A 148 9.13 18.80 -5.98
N PRO A 149 9.88 19.80 -6.51
CA PRO A 149 11.33 19.70 -6.69
C PRO A 149 12.06 19.34 -5.39
N GLU A 150 11.59 19.87 -4.25
CA GLU A 150 12.15 19.57 -2.94
C GLU A 150 12.03 18.08 -2.58
N ARG A 151 10.94 17.41 -2.95
CA ARG A 151 10.79 15.97 -2.79
C ARG A 151 11.82 15.21 -3.60
N LEU A 152 11.99 15.55 -4.89
CA LEU A 152 12.92 14.86 -5.77
C LEU A 152 14.37 14.99 -5.29
N LEU A 153 14.79 16.20 -4.89
CA LEU A 153 16.11 16.46 -4.31
C LEU A 153 16.32 15.68 -2.99
N THR A 154 15.29 15.60 -2.16
CA THR A 154 15.35 14.85 -0.92
C THR A 154 15.47 13.34 -1.16
N GLU A 155 14.72 12.80 -2.13
CA GLU A 155 14.83 11.40 -2.53
C GLU A 155 16.26 11.08 -3.00
N GLU A 156 16.85 11.93 -3.85
CA GLU A 156 18.25 11.79 -4.31
C GLU A 156 19.25 11.83 -3.15
N GLU A 157 19.10 12.77 -2.21
CA GLU A 157 19.96 12.85 -1.01
C GLU A 157 19.84 11.58 -0.17
N VAL A 158 18.61 11.12 0.11
CA VAL A 158 18.37 9.94 0.93
C VAL A 158 18.96 8.68 0.27
N ILE A 159 18.80 8.52 -1.05
CA ILE A 159 19.40 7.40 -1.80
C ILE A 159 20.92 7.43 -1.67
N ALA A 160 21.55 8.60 -1.87
CA ALA A 160 22.99 8.74 -1.81
C ALA A 160 23.58 8.50 -0.40
N ARG A 161 22.79 8.75 0.65
CA ARG A 161 23.20 8.67 2.07
C ARG A 161 22.81 7.36 2.74
N SER A 162 21.93 6.56 2.17
CA SER A 162 21.53 5.27 2.72
C SER A 162 22.61 4.22 2.53
N SER A 163 22.83 3.40 3.56
CA SER A 163 23.64 2.18 3.48
C SER A 163 22.92 1.10 2.65
N CYS A 164 21.57 1.05 2.72
CA CYS A 164 20.72 0.18 1.92
C CYS A 164 19.42 0.90 1.58
N VAL A 165 19.09 1.01 0.30
CA VAL A 165 17.75 1.42 -0.18
C VAL A 165 16.98 0.15 -0.51
N ILE A 166 15.86 -0.05 0.17
CA ILE A 166 15.07 -1.29 0.09
C ILE A 166 13.92 -1.08 -0.88
N ALA A 167 14.01 -1.73 -2.03
CA ALA A 167 12.96 -1.84 -3.02
C ALA A 167 11.98 -2.97 -2.66
N SER A 168 10.69 -2.76 -2.89
CA SER A 168 9.64 -3.76 -2.66
C SER A 168 9.63 -4.84 -3.73
N THR A 169 10.15 -4.56 -4.91
CA THR A 169 10.18 -5.47 -6.07
C THR A 169 11.43 -5.25 -6.91
N PRO A 170 11.80 -6.21 -7.78
CA PRO A 170 12.84 -5.98 -8.80
C PRO A 170 12.52 -4.81 -9.74
N PHE A 171 11.25 -4.55 -10.03
CA PHE A 171 10.84 -3.40 -10.85
C PHE A 171 11.14 -2.07 -10.16
N GLU A 172 10.88 -1.93 -8.86
CA GLU A 172 11.27 -0.72 -8.10
C GLU A 172 12.79 -0.59 -7.99
N PHE A 173 13.53 -1.70 -7.95
CA PHE A 173 15.00 -1.71 -8.03
C PHE A 173 15.46 -1.12 -9.38
N ASP A 174 14.88 -1.55 -10.50
CA ASP A 174 15.18 -1.04 -11.83
C ASP A 174 14.80 0.44 -11.96
N ASP A 175 13.65 0.85 -11.42
CA ASP A 175 13.23 2.27 -11.34
C ASP A 175 14.25 3.15 -10.59
N LEU A 176 14.83 2.64 -9.51
CA LEU A 176 15.88 3.35 -8.75
C LEU A 176 17.18 3.51 -9.57
N LEU A 177 17.56 2.51 -10.34
CA LEU A 177 18.69 2.61 -11.26
C LEU A 177 18.41 3.61 -12.38
N GLU A 178 17.27 3.49 -13.04
CA GLU A 178 16.95 4.26 -14.25
C GLU A 178 16.68 5.74 -13.93
N HIS A 179 15.86 6.02 -12.92
CA HIS A 179 15.39 7.38 -12.64
C HIS A 179 16.25 8.13 -11.65
N TYR A 180 16.98 7.45 -10.77
CA TYR A 180 17.78 8.10 -9.70
C TYR A 180 19.27 7.83 -9.81
N ALA A 181 19.73 7.06 -10.79
CA ALA A 181 21.12 6.65 -10.93
C ALA A 181 21.70 6.09 -9.61
N ALA A 182 20.88 5.36 -8.86
CA ALA A 182 21.28 4.77 -7.59
C ALA A 182 22.38 3.73 -7.78
N SER A 183 23.32 3.62 -6.82
CA SER A 183 24.40 2.63 -6.86
C SER A 183 23.83 1.22 -6.60
N PRO A 184 24.01 0.23 -7.49
CA PRO A 184 23.46 -1.12 -7.31
C PRO A 184 23.89 -1.79 -6.01
N GLU A 185 25.09 -1.49 -5.53
CA GLU A 185 25.62 -2.09 -4.30
C GLU A 185 24.86 -1.67 -3.04
N ARG A 186 24.11 -0.56 -3.12
CA ARG A 186 23.28 -0.04 -2.03
C ARG A 186 21.80 -0.33 -2.19
N LEU A 187 21.41 -1.01 -3.28
CA LEU A 187 20.06 -1.40 -3.53
C LEU A 187 19.80 -2.83 -3.05
N CYS A 188 18.72 -3.00 -2.35
CA CYS A 188 18.30 -4.28 -1.81
C CYS A 188 16.85 -4.54 -2.20
N VAL A 189 16.45 -5.80 -2.36
CA VAL A 189 15.06 -6.17 -2.62
C VAL A 189 14.53 -6.94 -1.42
N SER A 190 13.41 -6.47 -0.86
CA SER A 190 12.66 -7.16 0.19
C SER A 190 11.16 -6.95 -0.03
N PRO A 191 10.45 -7.92 -0.63
CA PRO A 191 9.01 -7.81 -0.85
C PRO A 191 8.22 -7.75 0.45
N PRO A 192 7.14 -6.96 0.52
CA PRO A 192 6.16 -7.04 1.58
C PRO A 192 5.52 -8.42 1.69
N GLY A 193 5.02 -8.75 2.88
CA GLY A 193 4.27 -9.97 3.14
C GLY A 193 2.76 -9.79 3.10
N VAL A 194 2.06 -10.90 3.17
CA VAL A 194 0.63 -11.00 3.45
C VAL A 194 0.43 -11.73 4.77
N ASP A 195 -0.56 -11.32 5.53
CA ASP A 195 -0.99 -12.00 6.74
C ASP A 195 -1.95 -13.14 6.38
N HIS A 196 -1.43 -14.35 6.21
CA HIS A 196 -2.21 -15.53 5.81
C HIS A 196 -3.15 -16.04 6.91
N ASP A 197 -3.01 -15.59 8.16
CA ASP A 197 -3.98 -15.89 9.22
C ASP A 197 -5.26 -15.07 9.04
N VAL A 198 -5.15 -13.86 8.48
CA VAL A 198 -6.26 -12.97 8.17
C VAL A 198 -6.77 -13.21 6.74
N PHE A 199 -5.87 -13.14 5.78
CA PHE A 199 -6.17 -13.30 4.35
C PHE A 199 -5.91 -14.74 3.91
N SER A 200 -6.95 -15.53 3.94
CA SER A 200 -6.96 -16.95 3.56
C SER A 200 -8.26 -17.30 2.86
N PRO A 201 -8.29 -18.39 2.08
CA PRO A 201 -9.52 -18.87 1.46
C PRO A 201 -10.64 -19.07 2.50
N GLY A 202 -11.87 -18.83 2.09
CA GLY A 202 -13.03 -18.97 2.97
C GLY A 202 -14.35 -19.11 2.21
N ASP A 203 -15.40 -19.41 2.94
CA ASP A 203 -16.74 -19.57 2.35
C ASP A 203 -17.32 -18.22 1.93
N ARG A 204 -17.61 -18.07 0.64
CA ARG A 204 -18.17 -16.85 0.04
C ARG A 204 -19.56 -16.53 0.61
N THR A 205 -20.41 -17.53 0.79
CA THR A 205 -21.78 -17.34 1.30
C THR A 205 -21.72 -16.82 2.74
N ALA A 206 -20.89 -17.42 3.59
CA ALA A 206 -20.72 -16.95 4.95
C ALA A 206 -20.14 -15.53 5.03
N ALA A 207 -19.16 -15.18 4.16
CA ALA A 207 -18.62 -13.82 4.08
C ALA A 207 -19.69 -12.81 3.68
N ARG A 208 -20.52 -13.13 2.68
CA ARG A 208 -21.66 -12.31 2.25
C ARG A 208 -22.69 -12.10 3.35
N GLN A 209 -23.02 -13.15 4.09
CA GLN A 209 -23.94 -13.06 5.24
C GLN A 209 -23.40 -12.10 6.31
N ARG A 210 -22.10 -12.18 6.65
CA ARG A 210 -21.47 -11.25 7.61
C ARG A 210 -21.44 -9.79 7.14
N LEU A 211 -21.44 -9.57 5.84
CA LEU A 211 -21.45 -8.24 5.22
C LEU A 211 -22.87 -7.75 4.86
N GLY A 212 -23.91 -8.58 5.01
CA GLY A 212 -25.29 -8.24 4.61
C GLY A 212 -25.44 -8.07 3.10
N LEU A 213 -24.72 -8.89 2.31
CA LEU A 213 -24.71 -8.82 0.84
C LEU A 213 -25.60 -9.91 0.22
N GLY A 214 -26.15 -9.61 -0.96
CA GLY A 214 -26.90 -10.56 -1.79
C GLY A 214 -26.01 -11.43 -2.68
N ASP A 215 -26.64 -12.03 -3.70
CA ASP A 215 -25.99 -13.01 -4.59
C ASP A 215 -25.40 -12.40 -5.86
N ASP A 216 -25.37 -11.07 -6.00
CA ASP A 216 -24.85 -10.38 -7.17
C ASP A 216 -23.41 -10.84 -7.54
N ARG A 217 -23.03 -10.70 -8.82
CA ARG A 217 -21.66 -10.91 -9.27
C ARG A 217 -20.81 -9.71 -8.84
N ILE A 218 -20.03 -9.86 -7.77
CA ILE A 218 -19.28 -8.77 -7.15
C ILE A 218 -17.91 -8.65 -7.79
N VAL A 219 -17.62 -7.50 -8.40
CA VAL A 219 -16.30 -6.96 -8.69
C VAL A 219 -15.89 -6.10 -7.51
N LEU A 220 -14.71 -6.29 -6.95
CA LEU A 220 -14.25 -5.53 -5.80
C LEU A 220 -13.07 -4.63 -6.18
N TYR A 221 -13.18 -3.36 -5.84
CA TYR A 221 -12.07 -2.42 -5.73
C TYR A 221 -11.80 -2.16 -4.24
N ALA A 222 -10.56 -2.32 -3.80
CA ALA A 222 -10.14 -2.00 -2.45
C ALA A 222 -8.96 -1.01 -2.49
N GLY A 223 -9.05 0.08 -1.73
CA GLY A 223 -7.98 1.07 -1.67
C GLY A 223 -8.46 2.51 -1.55
N ARG A 224 -7.50 3.41 -1.47
CA ARG A 224 -7.78 4.86 -1.42
C ARG A 224 -8.35 5.34 -2.74
N ILE A 225 -9.36 6.22 -2.68
CA ILE A 225 -9.92 6.88 -3.86
C ILE A 225 -8.99 8.04 -4.21
N GLN A 226 -8.10 7.79 -5.17
CA GLN A 226 -7.11 8.71 -5.71
C GLN A 226 -6.97 8.46 -7.21
N HIS A 227 -6.72 9.49 -8.00
CA HIS A 227 -6.70 9.36 -9.45
C HIS A 227 -5.73 8.28 -9.95
N HIS A 228 -4.50 8.23 -9.42
CA HIS A 228 -3.51 7.22 -9.80
C HIS A 228 -3.87 5.78 -9.36
N LYS A 229 -4.87 5.59 -8.50
CA LYS A 229 -5.37 4.27 -8.11
C LYS A 229 -6.47 3.74 -9.05
N GLY A 230 -6.98 4.59 -9.95
CA GLY A 230 -7.82 4.18 -11.06
C GLY A 230 -9.25 3.77 -10.69
N THR A 231 -9.83 4.29 -9.60
CA THR A 231 -11.23 4.00 -9.22
C THR A 231 -12.19 4.34 -10.36
N HIS A 232 -11.96 5.43 -11.08
CA HIS A 232 -12.73 5.83 -12.27
C HIS A 232 -12.62 4.79 -13.40
N VAL A 233 -11.48 4.14 -13.58
CA VAL A 233 -11.29 3.06 -14.59
C VAL A 233 -12.15 1.85 -14.22
N ALA A 234 -12.20 1.48 -12.93
CA ALA A 234 -13.06 0.39 -12.46
C ALA A 234 -14.55 0.69 -12.70
N LEU A 235 -14.99 1.93 -12.48
CA LEU A 235 -16.38 2.38 -12.74
C LEU A 235 -16.72 2.36 -14.23
N GLU A 236 -15.85 2.87 -15.09
CA GLU A 236 -16.07 2.84 -16.54
C GLU A 236 -16.00 1.40 -17.11
N ALA A 237 -15.19 0.51 -16.51
CA ALA A 237 -15.21 -0.91 -16.84
C ALA A 237 -16.52 -1.57 -16.42
N LEU A 238 -17.05 -1.26 -15.22
CA LEU A 238 -18.36 -1.73 -14.78
C LEU A 238 -19.47 -1.28 -15.76
N ALA A 239 -19.48 -0.01 -16.20
CA ALA A 239 -20.46 0.46 -17.17
C ALA A 239 -20.51 -0.43 -18.42
N ARG A 240 -19.33 -0.80 -18.97
CA ARG A 240 -19.23 -1.71 -20.12
C ARG A 240 -19.70 -3.13 -19.83
N LEU A 241 -19.50 -3.62 -18.60
CA LEU A 241 -20.02 -4.93 -18.18
C LEU A 241 -21.54 -4.92 -18.12
N VAL A 242 -22.12 -3.86 -17.54
CA VAL A 242 -23.58 -3.69 -17.44
C VAL A 242 -24.22 -3.54 -18.83
N ASP A 243 -23.62 -2.75 -19.72
CA ASP A 243 -24.09 -2.58 -21.10
C ASP A 243 -24.10 -3.90 -21.90
N ALA A 244 -23.24 -4.85 -21.52
CA ALA A 244 -23.12 -6.15 -22.17
C ALA A 244 -23.92 -7.28 -21.48
N GLU A 245 -24.61 -7.01 -20.37
CA GLU A 245 -25.42 -8.01 -19.64
C GLU A 245 -26.60 -8.51 -20.46
N GLN A 246 -26.85 -9.80 -20.40
CA GLN A 246 -27.99 -10.42 -21.06
C GLN A 246 -29.20 -10.51 -20.14
N ALA A 247 -30.40 -10.52 -20.71
CA ALA A 247 -31.64 -10.69 -19.94
C ALA A 247 -31.61 -12.01 -19.14
N GLY A 248 -31.88 -11.92 -17.84
CA GLY A 248 -31.85 -13.05 -16.90
C GLY A 248 -30.47 -13.40 -16.34
N GLN A 249 -29.41 -12.70 -16.75
CA GLN A 249 -28.10 -12.85 -16.16
C GLN A 249 -28.09 -12.20 -14.76
N GLN A 250 -27.36 -12.82 -13.84
CA GLN A 250 -27.15 -12.28 -12.49
C GLN A 250 -26.43 -10.91 -12.57
N PRO A 251 -26.93 -9.87 -11.89
CA PRO A 251 -26.35 -8.53 -11.98
C PRO A 251 -24.89 -8.47 -11.57
N THR A 252 -24.09 -7.72 -12.32
CA THR A 252 -22.71 -7.37 -11.94
C THR A 252 -22.73 -6.07 -11.16
N VAL A 253 -22.09 -6.06 -10.01
CA VAL A 253 -21.98 -4.87 -9.13
C VAL A 253 -20.52 -4.59 -8.80
N LEU A 254 -20.17 -3.32 -8.61
CA LEU A 254 -18.85 -2.90 -8.13
C LEU A 254 -18.96 -2.47 -6.67
N HIS A 255 -18.19 -3.14 -5.82
CA HIS A 255 -17.98 -2.72 -4.46
C HIS A 255 -16.66 -1.94 -4.38
N ILE A 256 -16.71 -0.74 -3.84
CA ILE A 256 -15.56 0.13 -3.61
C ILE A 256 -15.35 0.24 -2.09
N VAL A 257 -14.28 -0.37 -1.58
CA VAL A 257 -13.95 -0.34 -0.15
C VAL A 257 -12.76 0.58 0.06
N GLY A 258 -13.00 1.73 0.70
CA GLY A 258 -11.96 2.73 0.94
C GLY A 258 -12.53 4.14 1.01
N GLY A 259 -11.65 5.12 1.15
CA GLY A 259 -12.03 6.53 1.29
C GLY A 259 -11.24 7.45 0.38
N ALA A 260 -11.78 8.64 0.17
CA ALA A 260 -11.06 9.75 -0.44
C ALA A 260 -9.87 10.13 0.43
N SER A 261 -8.70 10.32 -0.15
CA SER A 261 -7.49 10.60 0.61
C SER A 261 -6.46 11.39 -0.20
N GLY A 262 -5.60 12.12 0.51
CA GLY A 262 -4.63 13.03 -0.10
C GLY A 262 -5.27 14.28 -0.68
N SER A 263 -4.45 15.17 -1.26
CA SER A 263 -4.88 16.49 -1.75
C SER A 263 -5.94 16.46 -2.87
N ASP A 264 -6.06 15.35 -3.57
CA ASP A 264 -6.92 15.20 -4.74
C ASP A 264 -8.06 14.18 -4.51
N GLY A 265 -8.16 13.60 -3.31
CA GLY A 265 -9.11 12.53 -2.99
C GLY A 265 -10.57 12.95 -3.16
N ASP A 266 -10.94 14.11 -2.64
CA ASP A 266 -12.32 14.62 -2.75
C ASP A 266 -12.70 14.91 -4.21
N ARG A 267 -11.75 15.43 -5.01
CA ARG A 267 -11.98 15.66 -6.45
C ARG A 267 -12.17 14.35 -7.19
N GLU A 268 -11.36 13.33 -6.88
CA GLU A 268 -11.51 12.01 -7.50
C GLU A 268 -12.81 11.34 -7.07
N LEU A 269 -13.22 11.45 -5.80
CA LEU A 269 -14.52 10.95 -5.35
C LEU A 269 -15.67 11.64 -6.09
N ALA A 270 -15.62 12.96 -6.23
CA ALA A 270 -16.63 13.71 -7.00
C ALA A 270 -16.67 13.26 -8.47
N HIS A 271 -15.51 13.00 -9.08
CA HIS A 271 -15.42 12.45 -10.44
C HIS A 271 -16.01 11.04 -10.53
N CYS A 272 -15.76 10.18 -9.55
CA CYS A 272 -16.37 8.85 -9.47
C CYS A 272 -17.89 8.92 -9.36
N MET A 273 -18.41 9.83 -8.53
CA MET A 273 -19.87 10.03 -8.39
C MET A 273 -20.51 10.56 -9.68
N ASP A 274 -19.84 11.45 -10.41
CA ASP A 274 -20.27 11.93 -11.72
C ASP A 274 -20.32 10.79 -12.76
N ILE A 275 -19.37 9.86 -12.73
CA ILE A 275 -19.43 8.66 -13.59
C ILE A 275 -20.67 7.81 -13.25
N VAL A 276 -20.91 7.56 -11.96
CA VAL A 276 -22.07 6.77 -11.50
C VAL A 276 -23.37 7.39 -12.00
N GLU A 277 -23.52 8.72 -11.88
CA GLU A 277 -24.70 9.46 -12.36
C GLU A 277 -24.85 9.36 -13.89
N ARG A 278 -23.81 9.76 -14.63
CA ARG A 278 -23.83 9.79 -16.12
C ARG A 278 -24.05 8.43 -16.75
N ARG A 279 -23.57 7.35 -16.11
CA ARG A 279 -23.71 5.97 -16.57
C ARG A 279 -24.92 5.25 -16.02
N GLY A 280 -25.70 5.88 -15.13
CA GLY A 280 -26.88 5.25 -14.51
C GLY A 280 -26.56 4.04 -13.65
N LEU A 281 -25.45 4.08 -12.91
CA LEU A 281 -24.92 2.93 -12.14
C LEU A 281 -25.34 2.92 -10.67
N HIS A 282 -26.34 3.69 -10.26
CA HIS A 282 -26.74 3.86 -8.85
C HIS A 282 -27.01 2.53 -8.13
N ASP A 283 -27.68 1.59 -8.79
CA ASP A 283 -28.02 0.28 -8.24
C ASP A 283 -26.89 -0.77 -8.46
N ARG A 284 -25.79 -0.36 -9.08
CA ARG A 284 -24.68 -1.24 -9.47
C ARG A 284 -23.38 -0.94 -8.74
N VAL A 285 -23.30 0.15 -7.98
CA VAL A 285 -22.10 0.58 -7.25
C VAL A 285 -22.44 0.75 -5.77
N ARG A 286 -21.59 0.18 -4.92
CA ARG A 286 -21.68 0.39 -3.47
C ARG A 286 -20.33 0.88 -2.94
N PHE A 287 -20.36 2.03 -2.28
CA PHE A 287 -19.22 2.59 -1.57
C PHE A 287 -19.27 2.16 -0.11
N PHE A 288 -18.15 1.59 0.37
CA PHE A 288 -17.94 1.21 1.76
C PHE A 288 -16.81 2.05 2.34
N ALA A 289 -16.99 2.53 3.56
CA ALA A 289 -15.92 3.19 4.30
C ALA A 289 -14.69 2.28 4.46
N PRO A 290 -13.51 2.83 4.75
CA PRO A 290 -12.35 2.04 5.13
C PRO A 290 -12.66 1.09 6.28
N VAL A 291 -12.19 -0.14 6.18
CA VAL A 291 -12.47 -1.20 7.16
C VAL A 291 -11.16 -1.81 7.69
N ARG A 292 -11.22 -2.45 8.83
CA ARG A 292 -10.10 -3.24 9.37
C ARG A 292 -9.83 -4.47 8.49
N HIS A 293 -8.60 -5.02 8.57
CA HIS A 293 -8.15 -6.14 7.72
C HIS A 293 -9.04 -7.38 7.83
N ASP A 294 -9.53 -7.73 9.03
CA ASP A 294 -10.45 -8.84 9.22
C ASP A 294 -11.75 -8.69 8.41
N ARG A 295 -12.32 -7.48 8.39
CA ARG A 295 -13.49 -7.16 7.58
C ARG A 295 -13.14 -7.05 6.09
N LEU A 296 -11.96 -6.55 5.73
CA LEU A 296 -11.49 -6.50 4.35
C LEU A 296 -11.34 -7.91 3.77
N ALA A 297 -10.85 -8.87 4.55
CA ALA A 297 -10.78 -10.27 4.14
C ALA A 297 -12.15 -10.85 3.79
N ASP A 298 -13.22 -10.45 4.49
CA ASP A 298 -14.58 -10.84 4.13
C ASP A 298 -15.04 -10.19 2.81
N HIS A 299 -14.67 -8.93 2.53
CA HIS A 299 -14.95 -8.32 1.22
C HIS A 299 -14.23 -9.05 0.09
N TYR A 300 -12.97 -9.46 0.27
CA TYR A 300 -12.28 -10.32 -0.70
C TYR A 300 -13.05 -11.63 -0.90
N ARG A 301 -13.31 -12.39 0.16
CA ARG A 301 -14.03 -13.69 0.08
C ARG A 301 -15.41 -13.58 -0.57
N ALA A 302 -16.12 -12.45 -0.37
CA ALA A 302 -17.42 -12.19 -0.96
C ALA A 302 -17.37 -11.92 -2.46
N ALA A 303 -16.23 -11.45 -3.00
CA ALA A 303 -16.05 -11.06 -4.38
C ALA A 303 -15.85 -12.25 -5.33
N HIS A 304 -16.05 -12.01 -6.63
CA HIS A 304 -15.71 -12.94 -7.70
C HIS A 304 -14.36 -12.60 -8.33
N VAL A 305 -14.01 -11.32 -8.37
CA VAL A 305 -12.78 -10.78 -8.93
C VAL A 305 -12.43 -9.48 -8.23
N VAL A 306 -11.15 -9.23 -8.04
CA VAL A 306 -10.62 -7.94 -7.54
C VAL A 306 -9.98 -7.19 -8.71
N VAL A 307 -10.29 -5.89 -8.82
CA VAL A 307 -9.72 -5.03 -9.85
C VAL A 307 -8.75 -4.04 -9.24
N VAL A 308 -7.52 -3.95 -9.81
CA VAL A 308 -6.44 -3.07 -9.36
C VAL A 308 -5.93 -2.23 -10.55
N PRO A 309 -6.67 -1.21 -11.00
CA PRO A 309 -6.38 -0.45 -12.20
C PRO A 309 -5.45 0.74 -11.91
N SER A 310 -4.43 0.52 -11.10
CA SER A 310 -3.49 1.58 -10.69
C SER A 310 -2.60 2.02 -11.85
N ARG A 311 -2.23 3.32 -11.87
CA ARG A 311 -1.20 3.90 -12.76
C ARG A 311 0.20 3.83 -12.17
N SER A 312 0.29 3.69 -10.87
CA SER A 312 1.56 3.57 -10.14
C SER A 312 1.34 2.72 -8.90
N GLU A 313 2.14 1.66 -8.76
CA GLU A 313 2.08 0.73 -7.65
C GLU A 313 3.48 0.14 -7.39
N SER A 314 4.02 0.32 -6.19
CA SER A 314 5.36 -0.19 -5.84
C SER A 314 5.35 -1.70 -5.63
N PHE A 315 4.28 -2.26 -5.04
CA PHE A 315 4.12 -3.69 -4.79
C PHE A 315 2.73 -4.19 -5.22
N GLY A 316 1.68 -3.76 -4.55
CA GLY A 316 0.31 -4.21 -4.80
C GLY A 316 -0.23 -5.11 -3.68
N LEU A 317 -0.20 -4.64 -2.42
CA LEU A 317 -0.72 -5.39 -1.27
C LEU A 317 -2.15 -5.88 -1.49
N VAL A 318 -3.02 -5.06 -2.08
CA VAL A 318 -4.41 -5.43 -2.40
C VAL A 318 -4.47 -6.66 -3.30
N ALA A 319 -3.62 -6.72 -4.33
CA ALA A 319 -3.54 -7.87 -5.23
C ALA A 319 -3.04 -9.13 -4.49
N ALA A 320 -2.02 -8.98 -3.64
CA ALA A 320 -1.48 -10.09 -2.84
C ALA A 320 -2.50 -10.63 -1.82
N GLU A 321 -3.20 -9.74 -1.11
CA GLU A 321 -4.25 -10.08 -0.13
C GLU A 321 -5.45 -10.77 -0.79
N ALA A 322 -5.91 -10.26 -1.95
CA ALA A 322 -6.99 -10.87 -2.72
C ALA A 322 -6.64 -12.30 -3.16
N GLN A 323 -5.43 -12.50 -3.68
CA GLN A 323 -4.93 -13.80 -4.08
C GLN A 323 -4.79 -14.77 -2.90
N ALA A 324 -4.34 -14.29 -1.74
CA ALA A 324 -4.29 -15.09 -0.51
C ALA A 324 -5.70 -15.56 -0.07
N CYS A 325 -6.74 -14.76 -0.35
CA CYS A 325 -8.13 -15.17 -0.15
C CYS A 325 -8.68 -16.09 -1.28
N GLY A 326 -7.87 -16.42 -2.28
CA GLY A 326 -8.27 -17.24 -3.42
C GLY A 326 -9.12 -16.49 -4.46
N ILE A 327 -9.02 -15.15 -4.51
CA ILE A 327 -9.81 -14.37 -5.45
C ILE A 327 -8.91 -13.91 -6.60
N PRO A 328 -9.28 -14.25 -7.86
CA PRO A 328 -8.57 -13.79 -9.05
C PRO A 328 -8.48 -12.27 -9.13
N VAL A 329 -7.35 -11.78 -9.61
CA VAL A 329 -7.09 -10.34 -9.73
C VAL A 329 -7.01 -9.95 -11.21
N VAL A 330 -7.63 -8.82 -11.56
CA VAL A 330 -7.38 -8.10 -12.82
C VAL A 330 -6.64 -6.81 -12.47
N ALA A 331 -5.39 -6.70 -12.87
CA ALA A 331 -4.53 -5.59 -12.49
C ALA A 331 -3.87 -4.94 -13.71
N SER A 332 -3.47 -3.66 -13.57
CA SER A 332 -2.61 -3.00 -14.56
C SER A 332 -1.26 -3.71 -14.62
N ASN A 333 -0.68 -3.80 -15.82
CA ASN A 333 0.68 -4.33 -16.03
C ASN A 333 1.71 -3.22 -15.83
N ILE A 334 1.84 -2.72 -14.57
CA ILE A 334 2.73 -1.61 -14.21
C ILE A 334 3.40 -1.82 -12.86
N GLY A 335 4.57 -1.23 -12.68
CA GLY A 335 5.30 -1.21 -11.41
C GLY A 335 5.46 -2.61 -10.81
N GLY A 336 5.10 -2.76 -9.53
CA GLY A 336 5.19 -4.03 -8.82
C GLY A 336 4.07 -5.04 -9.09
N LEU A 337 3.00 -4.67 -9.80
CA LEU A 337 1.86 -5.58 -10.03
C LEU A 337 2.23 -6.84 -10.82
N PRO A 338 3.08 -6.80 -11.86
CA PRO A 338 3.53 -8.02 -12.55
C PRO A 338 4.40 -8.95 -11.69
N TYR A 339 4.96 -8.44 -10.60
CA TYR A 339 5.68 -9.27 -9.62
C TYR A 339 4.72 -10.03 -8.70
N VAL A 340 3.56 -9.43 -8.42
CA VAL A 340 2.56 -9.94 -7.48
C VAL A 340 1.50 -10.79 -8.18
N VAL A 341 1.18 -10.51 -9.44
CA VAL A 341 0.19 -11.25 -10.23
C VAL A 341 0.89 -12.06 -11.30
N ASN A 342 0.82 -13.40 -11.20
CA ASN A 342 1.33 -14.29 -12.25
C ASN A 342 0.28 -14.37 -13.36
N ALA A 343 0.59 -13.73 -14.48
CA ALA A 343 -0.35 -13.58 -15.60
C ALA A 343 -0.89 -14.92 -16.10
N SER A 344 -2.21 -15.03 -16.24
CA SER A 344 -2.95 -16.23 -16.68
C SER A 344 -2.89 -17.43 -15.73
N GLU A 345 -2.18 -17.34 -14.62
CA GLU A 345 -2.11 -18.39 -13.59
C GLU A 345 -2.80 -17.96 -12.28
N SER A 346 -2.56 -16.73 -11.80
CA SER A 346 -3.15 -16.21 -10.57
C SER A 346 -4.06 -15.01 -10.78
N GLY A 347 -4.07 -14.45 -11.99
CA GLY A 347 -4.85 -13.28 -12.37
C GLY A 347 -4.58 -12.88 -13.82
N LEU A 348 -5.07 -11.72 -14.21
CA LEU A 348 -4.88 -11.14 -15.54
C LEU A 348 -4.24 -9.75 -15.40
N LEU A 349 -3.29 -9.47 -16.30
CA LEU A 349 -2.65 -8.17 -16.42
C LEU A 349 -3.18 -7.43 -17.65
N VAL A 350 -3.42 -6.14 -17.52
CA VAL A 350 -3.91 -5.23 -18.56
C VAL A 350 -2.85 -4.16 -18.82
N ASP A 351 -2.39 -4.04 -20.06
CA ASP A 351 -1.22 -3.21 -20.41
C ASP A 351 -1.49 -1.71 -20.39
N ASP A 352 -2.74 -1.31 -20.49
CA ASP A 352 -3.14 0.09 -20.54
C ASP A 352 -4.22 0.41 -19.47
N GLN A 353 -4.67 1.68 -19.47
CA GLN A 353 -5.75 2.15 -18.59
C GLN A 353 -7.11 2.14 -19.32
N ASP A 354 -7.25 1.36 -20.41
CA ASP A 354 -8.52 1.29 -21.14
C ASP A 354 -9.58 0.51 -20.33
N PRO A 355 -10.67 1.14 -19.92
CA PRO A 355 -11.78 0.46 -19.24
C PRO A 355 -12.37 -0.71 -20.04
N ALA A 356 -12.25 -0.71 -21.38
CA ALA A 356 -12.74 -1.82 -22.21
C ALA A 356 -11.88 -3.07 -22.03
N ALA A 357 -10.56 -2.92 -21.93
CA ALA A 357 -9.65 -4.04 -21.67
C ALA A 357 -9.89 -4.62 -20.26
N PHE A 358 -10.05 -3.77 -19.24
CA PHE A 358 -10.44 -4.22 -17.89
C PHE A 358 -11.79 -4.95 -17.90
N ALA A 359 -12.82 -4.41 -18.57
CA ALA A 359 -14.12 -5.05 -18.67
C ALA A 359 -14.03 -6.43 -19.36
N ALA A 360 -13.25 -6.55 -20.43
CA ALA A 360 -13.04 -7.82 -21.13
C ALA A 360 -12.36 -8.86 -20.23
N ALA A 361 -11.32 -8.47 -19.49
CA ALA A 361 -10.61 -9.34 -18.55
C ALA A 361 -11.51 -9.78 -17.37
N ILE A 362 -12.28 -8.86 -16.78
CA ILE A 362 -13.24 -9.17 -15.71
C ILE A 362 -14.31 -10.13 -16.24
N ARG A 363 -14.88 -9.87 -17.42
CA ARG A 363 -15.88 -10.72 -18.04
C ARG A 363 -15.36 -12.13 -18.30
N ALA A 364 -14.12 -12.28 -18.77
CA ALA A 364 -13.51 -13.60 -18.98
C ALA A 364 -13.49 -14.43 -17.68
N ILE A 365 -13.27 -13.81 -16.54
CA ILE A 365 -13.33 -14.48 -15.22
C ILE A 365 -14.77 -14.79 -14.82
N LEU A 366 -15.70 -13.82 -14.98
CA LEU A 366 -17.08 -13.94 -14.52
C LEU A 366 -17.89 -14.96 -15.33
N ASP A 367 -17.64 -15.06 -16.64
CA ASP A 367 -18.45 -15.89 -17.56
C ASP A 367 -17.88 -17.30 -17.74
N HIS A 368 -16.67 -17.60 -17.24
CA HIS A 368 -16.03 -18.91 -17.39
C HIS A 368 -15.63 -19.52 -16.04
N PRO A 369 -16.56 -20.21 -15.33
CA PRO A 369 -16.31 -20.72 -13.97
C PRO A 369 -15.06 -21.62 -13.85
N GLY A 370 -14.79 -22.46 -14.86
CA GLY A 370 -13.59 -23.30 -14.87
C GLY A 370 -12.29 -22.50 -15.01
N PHE A 371 -12.30 -21.38 -15.71
CA PHE A 371 -11.18 -20.46 -15.78
C PHE A 371 -10.99 -19.71 -14.47
N SER A 372 -12.08 -19.17 -13.92
CA SER A 372 -12.08 -18.53 -12.61
C SER A 372 -11.50 -19.44 -11.52
N GLN A 373 -11.91 -20.71 -11.49
CA GLN A 373 -11.40 -21.66 -10.50
C GLN A 373 -9.90 -21.92 -10.66
N ARG A 374 -9.41 -22.10 -11.90
CA ARG A 374 -7.95 -22.26 -12.12
C ARG A 374 -7.15 -21.04 -11.64
N LEU A 375 -7.65 -19.83 -11.93
CA LEU A 375 -7.00 -18.61 -11.44
C LEU A 375 -7.05 -18.51 -9.91
N SER A 376 -8.15 -18.94 -9.28
CA SER A 376 -8.29 -19.00 -7.83
C SER A 376 -7.27 -19.95 -7.20
N ASP A 377 -7.15 -21.17 -7.72
CA ASP A 377 -6.18 -22.14 -7.23
C ASP A 377 -4.74 -21.65 -7.40
N GLY A 378 -4.44 -21.05 -8.56
CA GLY A 378 -3.14 -20.44 -8.84
C GLY A 378 -2.86 -19.22 -7.94
N ALA A 379 -3.87 -18.40 -7.64
CA ALA A 379 -3.77 -17.25 -6.74
C ALA A 379 -3.37 -17.67 -5.32
N ILE A 380 -4.04 -18.71 -4.78
CA ILE A 380 -3.71 -19.26 -3.47
C ILE A 380 -2.25 -19.75 -3.46
N ALA A 381 -1.86 -20.56 -4.43
CA ALA A 381 -0.52 -21.12 -4.50
C ALA A 381 0.55 -20.03 -4.66
N PHE A 382 0.31 -19.05 -5.51
CA PHE A 382 1.27 -18.00 -5.81
C PHE A 382 1.45 -17.03 -4.63
N SER A 383 0.39 -16.69 -3.91
CA SER A 383 0.41 -15.79 -2.76
C SER A 383 1.28 -16.28 -1.59
N GLN A 384 1.50 -17.61 -1.50
CA GLN A 384 2.35 -18.20 -0.45
C GLN A 384 3.81 -17.72 -0.50
N ARG A 385 4.24 -17.15 -1.60
CA ARG A 385 5.58 -16.54 -1.75
C ARG A 385 5.73 -15.28 -0.90
N PHE A 386 4.64 -14.64 -0.54
CA PHE A 386 4.60 -13.38 0.18
C PHE A 386 4.14 -13.62 1.61
N SER A 387 5.06 -13.64 2.56
CA SER A 387 4.74 -13.75 3.98
C SER A 387 5.57 -12.77 4.80
N TRP A 388 5.00 -12.25 5.89
CA TRP A 388 5.74 -11.35 6.79
C TRP A 388 6.95 -12.03 7.43
N GLN A 389 6.89 -13.35 7.61
CA GLN A 389 8.03 -14.15 8.09
C GLN A 389 9.19 -14.15 7.10
N ALA A 390 8.91 -14.31 5.81
CA ALA A 390 9.93 -14.23 4.76
C ALA A 390 10.49 -12.80 4.64
N THR A 391 9.61 -11.78 4.67
CA THR A 391 10.02 -10.37 4.68
C THR A 391 10.94 -10.06 5.85
N ALA A 392 10.58 -10.48 7.07
CA ALA A 392 11.40 -10.24 8.26
C ALA A 392 12.74 -11.00 8.23
N THR A 393 12.76 -12.24 7.71
CA THR A 393 14.03 -12.97 7.50
C THR A 393 14.95 -12.20 6.56
N ARG A 394 14.42 -11.79 5.41
CA ARG A 394 15.19 -11.02 4.43
C ARG A 394 15.66 -9.68 5.00
N MET A 395 14.80 -9.02 5.76
CA MET A 395 15.13 -7.74 6.38
C MET A 395 16.26 -7.87 7.43
N LEU A 396 16.26 -8.94 8.24
CA LEU A 396 17.33 -9.23 9.18
C LEU A 396 18.66 -9.43 8.47
N GLU A 397 18.70 -10.22 7.40
CA GLU A 397 19.91 -10.40 6.58
C GLU A 397 20.46 -9.06 6.06
N LEU A 398 19.56 -8.18 5.61
CA LEU A 398 19.95 -6.86 5.12
C LEU A 398 20.48 -5.96 6.24
N TYR A 399 19.87 -5.99 7.41
CA TYR A 399 20.30 -5.21 8.57
C TYR A 399 21.66 -5.71 9.07
N GLU A 400 21.85 -7.01 9.20
CA GLU A 400 23.16 -7.61 9.56
C GLU A 400 24.24 -7.20 8.56
N GLY A 401 23.92 -7.21 7.26
CA GLY A 401 24.88 -6.82 6.22
C GLY A 401 25.31 -5.35 6.25
N ILE A 402 24.49 -4.43 6.79
CA ILE A 402 24.86 -3.01 6.88
C ILE A 402 25.34 -2.59 8.27
N THR A 403 25.21 -3.43 9.30
CA THR A 403 25.67 -3.18 10.67
C THR A 403 27.01 -3.88 10.97
N ALA A 404 27.44 -4.85 10.15
CA ALA A 404 28.75 -5.51 10.22
C ALA A 404 29.85 -4.57 9.75
#